data_6389169dd3b3371f578f713471d98f88
#
_entry.id   6389169dd3b3371f578f713471d98f88
#
_cell.length_a   1.000
_cell.length_b   1.000
_cell.length_c   1.000
_cell.angle_alpha   90.00
_cell.angle_beta   90.00
_cell.angle_gamma   90.00
#
_symmetry.space_group_name_H-M   'P 1'
#
loop_
_entity.id
_entity.type
_entity.pdbx_description
1 polymer ?
#
loop_
_entity_poly.entity_id
_entity_poly.type
_entity_poly.pdbx_seq_one_letter_code
_entity_poly.pdbx_strand_id
1 'polypeptide(L)'
;VRQWLQTHHYQAGDVTIDASDWYYNQLFKQYSEKNDAVALAKLKKAYVDHIVDRAQYYDGLAVKTLKYSPKHVYLLHVNNINAAYLGDAITALKKKGRRIIDSDTAYTDPIYQNKPNNLPAGESLVWALAKAKGEKRLRYPAEDAPYEKANLERHGLWVQP
;
A
#
# COMPACT_ATOMS: atom_id res chain seq x y z
N VAL A 1 -6.57 -21.76 -14.28
CA VAL A 1 -5.91 -20.47 -14.52
C VAL A 1 -4.45 -20.51 -14.06
N ARG A 2 -4.12 -20.78 -12.76
CA ARG A 2 -2.73 -20.77 -12.25
C ARG A 2 -1.80 -21.68 -13.06
N GLN A 3 -2.20 -22.92 -13.34
CA GLN A 3 -1.39 -23.86 -14.10
C GLN A 3 -1.12 -23.36 -15.53
N TRP A 4 -2.13 -22.78 -16.17
CA TRP A 4 -1.98 -22.18 -17.50
C TRP A 4 -0.96 -21.02 -17.50
N LEU A 5 -1.07 -20.12 -16.53
CA LEU A 5 -0.15 -19.00 -16.38
C LEU A 5 1.31 -19.49 -16.18
N GLN A 6 1.51 -20.49 -15.34
CA GLN A 6 2.83 -21.11 -15.11
C GLN A 6 3.40 -21.72 -16.38
N THR A 7 2.57 -22.50 -17.12
CA THR A 7 2.99 -23.15 -18.38
C THR A 7 3.38 -22.12 -19.45
N HIS A 8 2.79 -20.91 -19.40
CA HIS A 8 3.07 -19.83 -20.34
C HIS A 8 4.05 -18.79 -19.76
N HIS A 9 4.81 -19.17 -18.72
CA HIS A 9 5.88 -18.34 -18.10
C HIS A 9 5.41 -17.01 -17.53
N TYR A 10 4.12 -16.90 -17.16
CA TYR A 10 3.64 -15.75 -16.39
C TYR A 10 4.08 -15.86 -14.94
N GLN A 11 4.60 -14.76 -14.39
CA GLN A 11 4.91 -14.64 -12.99
C GLN A 11 3.77 -13.92 -12.25
N ALA A 12 3.54 -14.30 -10.99
CA ALA A 12 2.60 -13.59 -10.14
C ALA A 12 3.24 -12.26 -9.68
N GLY A 13 2.52 -11.15 -9.90
CA GLY A 13 2.92 -9.84 -9.41
C GLY A 13 2.42 -9.61 -7.98
N ASP A 14 2.72 -10.55 -7.07
CA ASP A 14 2.30 -10.43 -5.67
C ASP A 14 2.91 -9.16 -5.04
N VAL A 15 2.13 -8.46 -4.22
CA VAL A 15 2.58 -7.27 -3.49
C VAL A 15 2.68 -7.56 -2.00
N THR A 16 3.54 -6.84 -1.31
CA THR A 16 3.74 -6.98 0.14
C THR A 16 3.24 -5.78 0.92
N ILE A 17 3.03 -4.66 0.25
CA ILE A 17 2.44 -3.45 0.81
C ILE A 17 1.26 -3.05 -0.07
N ASP A 18 0.11 -2.93 0.53
CA ASP A 18 -1.11 -2.47 -0.10
C ASP A 18 -1.49 -1.09 0.41
N ALA A 19 -2.03 -0.25 -0.47
CA ALA A 19 -2.36 1.14 -0.18
C ALA A 19 -3.67 1.57 -0.84
N SER A 20 -4.33 2.53 -0.20
CA SER A 20 -5.62 3.06 -0.65
C SER A 20 -5.46 4.35 -1.45
N ASP A 21 -4.45 4.45 -2.31
CA ASP A 21 -4.20 5.64 -3.13
C ASP A 21 -5.41 6.01 -4.02
N TRP A 22 -6.20 5.03 -4.45
CA TRP A 22 -7.44 5.21 -5.17
C TRP A 22 -8.48 6.01 -4.37
N TYR A 23 -8.55 5.80 -3.05
CA TYR A 23 -9.46 6.51 -2.16
C TYR A 23 -9.05 7.99 -2.01
N TYR A 24 -7.76 8.24 -1.81
CA TYR A 24 -7.21 9.59 -1.79
C TYR A 24 -7.36 10.31 -3.12
N ASN A 25 -7.28 9.56 -4.23
CA ASN A 25 -7.46 10.12 -5.57
C ASN A 25 -8.87 10.65 -5.84
N GLN A 26 -9.89 10.09 -5.21
CA GLN A 26 -11.26 10.61 -5.31
C GLN A 26 -11.33 12.05 -4.77
N LEU A 27 -10.74 12.29 -3.61
CA LEU A 27 -10.67 13.64 -3.02
C LEU A 27 -9.76 14.56 -3.82
N PHE A 28 -8.67 14.04 -4.35
CA PHE A 28 -7.77 14.83 -5.21
C PHE A 28 -8.52 15.41 -6.40
N LYS A 29 -9.35 14.61 -7.08
CA LYS A 29 -10.17 15.07 -8.20
C LYS A 29 -11.16 16.16 -7.74
N GLN A 30 -11.90 15.91 -6.66
CA GLN A 30 -12.89 16.87 -6.14
C GLN A 30 -12.28 18.23 -5.79
N TYR A 31 -11.13 18.23 -5.09
CA TYR A 31 -10.48 19.48 -4.70
C TYR A 31 -9.78 20.17 -5.88
N SER A 32 -9.27 19.41 -6.85
CA SER A 32 -8.72 19.97 -8.08
C SER A 32 -9.77 20.67 -8.93
N GLU A 33 -10.94 20.08 -9.10
CA GLU A 33 -12.06 20.65 -9.83
C GLU A 33 -12.56 21.98 -9.20
N LYS A 34 -12.49 22.06 -7.86
CA LYS A 34 -12.86 23.27 -7.09
C LYS A 34 -11.73 24.29 -7.00
N ASN A 35 -10.53 23.98 -7.52
CA ASN A 35 -9.32 24.78 -7.35
C ASN A 35 -9.00 25.08 -5.87
N ASP A 36 -9.32 24.14 -4.95
CA ASP A 36 -9.10 24.30 -3.52
C ASP A 36 -7.65 23.96 -3.15
N ALA A 37 -6.77 24.96 -3.29
CA ALA A 37 -5.34 24.81 -3.00
C ALA A 37 -5.06 24.44 -1.51
N VAL A 38 -5.91 24.89 -0.58
CA VAL A 38 -5.74 24.61 0.84
C VAL A 38 -6.06 23.14 1.14
N ALA A 39 -7.17 22.63 0.61
CA ALA A 39 -7.53 21.22 0.75
C ALA A 39 -6.50 20.31 0.03
N LEU A 40 -6.02 20.69 -1.13
CA LEU A 40 -4.98 19.95 -1.86
C LEU A 40 -3.66 19.87 -1.08
N ALA A 41 -3.24 20.94 -0.40
CA ALA A 41 -2.05 20.93 0.44
C ALA A 41 -2.20 20.00 1.66
N LYS A 42 -3.37 19.97 2.29
CA LYS A 42 -3.71 19.03 3.38
C LYS A 42 -3.75 17.59 2.86
N LEU A 43 -4.36 17.37 1.70
CA LEU A 43 -4.47 16.06 1.08
C LEU A 43 -3.10 15.50 0.70
N LYS A 44 -2.20 16.33 0.16
CA LYS A 44 -0.80 15.95 -0.09
C LYS A 44 -0.16 15.38 1.18
N LYS A 45 -0.30 16.08 2.30
CA LYS A 45 0.26 15.63 3.57
C LYS A 45 -0.36 14.32 4.02
N ALA A 46 -1.70 14.22 4.01
CA ALA A 46 -2.41 13.00 4.38
C ALA A 46 -2.00 11.80 3.53
N TYR A 47 -1.86 12.00 2.21
CA TYR A 47 -1.41 10.97 1.29
C TYR A 47 0.04 10.50 1.57
N VAL A 48 0.97 11.43 1.77
CA VAL A 48 2.37 11.09 2.08
C VAL A 48 2.45 10.33 3.41
N ASP A 49 1.73 10.79 4.43
CA ASP A 49 1.68 10.11 5.73
C ASP A 49 1.07 8.71 5.60
N HIS A 50 0.02 8.54 4.77
CA HIS A 50 -0.59 7.25 4.47
C HIS A 50 0.42 6.27 3.84
N ILE A 51 1.15 6.70 2.81
CA ILE A 51 2.15 5.85 2.14
C ILE A 51 3.25 5.42 3.13
N VAL A 52 3.73 6.33 3.96
CA VAL A 52 4.74 6.02 4.98
C VAL A 52 4.19 5.07 6.05
N ASP A 53 2.97 5.30 6.54
CA ASP A 53 2.31 4.44 7.54
C ASP A 53 2.12 3.01 7.01
N ARG A 54 1.67 2.87 5.77
CA ARG A 54 1.52 1.54 5.16
C ARG A 54 2.85 0.79 5.07
N ALA A 55 3.91 1.46 4.64
CA ALA A 55 5.25 0.86 4.60
C ALA A 55 5.71 0.41 5.99
N GLN A 56 5.49 1.21 7.03
CA GLN A 56 5.87 0.87 8.39
C GLN A 56 5.02 -0.28 8.95
N TYR A 57 3.71 -0.26 8.71
CA TYR A 57 2.80 -1.30 9.18
C TYR A 57 3.14 -2.67 8.58
N TYR A 58 3.25 -2.75 7.25
CA TYR A 58 3.51 -4.03 6.58
C TYR A 58 4.91 -4.56 6.85
N ASP A 59 5.90 -3.69 6.96
CA ASP A 59 7.25 -4.10 7.36
C ASP A 59 7.29 -4.64 8.81
N GLY A 60 6.65 -3.94 9.75
CA GLY A 60 6.53 -4.42 11.13
C GLY A 60 5.78 -5.76 11.21
N LEU A 61 4.71 -5.93 10.42
CA LEU A 61 3.97 -7.18 10.32
C LEU A 61 4.83 -8.29 9.72
N ALA A 62 5.63 -7.99 8.69
CA ALA A 62 6.54 -8.93 8.07
C ALA A 62 7.61 -9.39 9.07
N VAL A 63 8.27 -8.47 9.76
CA VAL A 63 9.27 -8.80 10.79
C VAL A 63 8.67 -9.67 11.89
N LYS A 64 7.47 -9.34 12.36
CA LYS A 64 6.75 -10.17 13.34
C LYS A 64 6.48 -11.59 12.82
N THR A 65 6.06 -11.71 11.57
CA THR A 65 5.57 -12.96 10.96
C THR A 65 6.71 -13.84 10.42
N LEU A 66 7.67 -13.21 9.75
CA LEU A 66 8.75 -13.89 8.99
C LEU A 66 10.09 -13.88 9.73
N LYS A 67 10.25 -13.00 10.75
CA LYS A 67 11.50 -12.75 11.48
C LYS A 67 12.55 -11.98 10.67
N TYR A 68 12.16 -11.41 9.54
CA TYR A 68 13.01 -10.50 8.75
C TYR A 68 12.15 -9.49 7.99
N SER A 69 12.77 -8.41 7.52
CA SER A 69 12.17 -7.41 6.64
C SER A 69 12.45 -7.79 5.20
N PRO A 70 11.44 -8.20 4.41
CA PRO A 70 11.65 -8.59 3.01
C PRO A 70 11.88 -7.37 2.11
N LYS A 71 12.29 -7.63 0.88
CA LYS A 71 12.23 -6.62 -0.18
C LYS A 71 10.76 -6.41 -0.56
N HIS A 72 10.23 -5.25 -0.20
CA HIS A 72 8.82 -4.95 -0.39
C HIS A 72 8.49 -4.49 -1.81
N VAL A 73 7.35 -4.95 -2.32
CA VAL A 73 6.70 -4.39 -3.52
C VAL A 73 5.42 -3.70 -3.08
N TYR A 74 5.25 -2.47 -3.55
CA TYR A 74 4.12 -1.60 -3.24
C TYR A 74 3.06 -1.66 -4.33
N LEU A 75 1.78 -1.82 -3.98
CA LEU A 75 0.67 -1.65 -4.91
C LEU A 75 0.25 -0.19 -4.95
N LEU A 76 0.33 0.41 -6.12
CA LEU A 76 -0.18 1.74 -6.40
C LEU A 76 -0.84 1.75 -7.78
N HIS A 77 -1.81 2.64 -7.98
CA HIS A 77 -2.53 2.79 -9.23
C HIS A 77 -1.97 3.92 -10.09
N VAL A 78 -2.15 3.82 -11.39
CA VAL A 78 -1.90 4.95 -12.31
C VAL A 78 -3.06 5.93 -12.18
N ASN A 79 -2.88 6.97 -11.36
CA ASN A 79 -3.90 7.96 -11.05
C ASN A 79 -3.30 9.36 -10.80
N ASN A 80 -4.18 10.37 -10.66
CA ASN A 80 -3.77 11.76 -10.60
C ASN A 80 -2.99 12.10 -9.32
N ILE A 81 -3.35 11.53 -8.17
CA ILE A 81 -2.66 11.82 -6.92
C ILE A 81 -1.24 11.25 -6.92
N ASN A 82 -1.03 10.06 -7.49
CA ASN A 82 0.29 9.49 -7.64
C ASN A 82 1.13 10.32 -8.64
N ALA A 83 0.54 10.76 -9.75
CA ALA A 83 1.23 11.65 -10.67
C ALA A 83 1.67 12.96 -10.00
N ALA A 84 0.86 13.50 -9.08
CA ALA A 84 1.14 14.76 -8.39
C ALA A 84 2.11 14.61 -7.22
N TYR A 85 1.99 13.54 -6.40
CA TYR A 85 2.60 13.51 -5.07
C TYR A 85 3.45 12.27 -4.77
N LEU A 86 3.60 11.32 -5.68
CA LEU A 86 4.43 10.13 -5.45
C LEU A 86 5.90 10.47 -5.20
N GLY A 87 6.42 11.52 -5.86
CA GLY A 87 7.78 12.00 -5.61
C GLY A 87 8.02 12.44 -4.17
N ASP A 88 7.02 13.11 -3.56
CA ASP A 88 7.07 13.52 -2.15
C ASP A 88 7.01 12.29 -1.22
N ALA A 89 6.16 11.31 -1.53
CA ALA A 89 6.05 10.07 -0.77
C ALA A 89 7.37 9.26 -0.83
N ILE A 90 7.99 9.13 -2.00
CA ILE A 90 9.31 8.51 -2.17
C ILE A 90 10.37 9.23 -1.32
N THR A 91 10.35 10.56 -1.34
CA THR A 91 11.27 11.37 -0.52
C THR A 91 11.07 11.10 0.97
N ALA A 92 9.82 11.01 1.42
CA ALA A 92 9.50 10.70 2.81
C ALA A 92 9.94 9.28 3.21
N LEU A 93 9.73 8.30 2.34
CA LEU A 93 10.21 6.93 2.54
C LEU A 93 11.75 6.88 2.67
N LYS A 94 12.47 7.59 1.79
CA LYS A 94 13.93 7.69 1.87
C LYS A 94 14.39 8.33 3.18
N LYS A 95 13.73 9.38 3.67
CA LYS A 95 14.00 10.00 4.97
C LYS A 95 13.78 9.03 6.14
N LYS A 96 12.92 8.01 5.97
CA LYS A 96 12.71 6.92 6.93
C LYS A 96 13.70 5.75 6.75
N GLY A 97 14.76 5.94 5.97
CA GLY A 97 15.80 4.94 5.74
C GLY A 97 15.43 3.86 4.69
N ARG A 98 14.33 4.04 3.96
CA ARG A 98 13.95 3.10 2.89
C ARG A 98 14.76 3.37 1.63
N ARG A 99 15.24 2.30 1.00
CA ARG A 99 15.91 2.34 -0.29
C ARG A 99 14.96 1.89 -1.38
N ILE A 100 14.83 2.67 -2.44
CA ILE A 100 14.05 2.29 -3.62
C ILE A 100 14.93 1.41 -4.50
N ILE A 101 14.41 0.28 -4.90
CA ILE A 101 15.06 -0.71 -5.77
C ILE A 101 14.15 -1.04 -6.95
N ASP A 102 14.68 -1.66 -7.98
CA ASP A 102 13.88 -2.16 -9.10
C ASP A 102 13.06 -3.40 -8.71
N SER A 103 12.00 -3.67 -9.47
CA SER A 103 11.08 -4.78 -9.22
C SER A 103 11.75 -6.14 -9.35
N ASP A 104 12.65 -6.32 -10.32
CA ASP A 104 13.32 -7.60 -10.54
C ASP A 104 14.16 -7.98 -9.33
N THR A 105 14.89 -7.00 -8.78
CA THR A 105 15.60 -7.17 -7.52
C THR A 105 14.66 -7.46 -6.34
N ALA A 106 13.49 -6.83 -6.29
CA ALA A 106 12.52 -7.08 -5.22
C ALA A 106 12.00 -8.52 -5.27
N TYR A 107 11.58 -9.00 -6.43
CA TYR A 107 11.03 -10.34 -6.63
C TYR A 107 12.01 -11.49 -6.43
N THR A 108 13.31 -11.23 -6.24
CA THR A 108 14.27 -12.25 -5.79
C THR A 108 14.11 -12.64 -4.32
N ASP A 109 13.31 -11.90 -3.54
CA ASP A 109 13.12 -12.20 -2.12
C ASP A 109 12.33 -13.49 -1.92
N PRO A 110 12.73 -14.36 -0.97
CA PRO A 110 12.05 -15.62 -0.69
C PRO A 110 10.57 -15.51 -0.33
N ILE A 111 10.10 -14.34 0.13
CA ILE A 111 8.68 -14.14 0.44
C ILE A 111 7.78 -14.46 -0.76
N TYR A 112 8.22 -14.11 -1.99
CA TYR A 112 7.43 -14.28 -3.21
C TYR A 112 7.29 -15.74 -3.67
N GLN A 113 7.97 -16.67 -3.04
CA GLN A 113 7.78 -18.11 -3.25
C GLN A 113 6.58 -18.66 -2.45
N ASN A 114 6.07 -17.89 -1.50
CA ASN A 114 4.92 -18.31 -0.69
C ASN A 114 3.61 -18.16 -1.49
N LYS A 115 2.71 -19.13 -1.30
CA LYS A 115 1.39 -19.16 -1.95
C LYS A 115 0.32 -19.43 -0.91
N PRO A 116 0.02 -18.46 -0.03
CA PRO A 116 -1.01 -18.63 0.97
C PRO A 116 -2.37 -18.84 0.28
N ASN A 117 -3.19 -19.70 0.88
CA ASN A 117 -4.55 -19.99 0.39
C ASN A 117 -5.56 -19.71 1.50
N ASN A 118 -5.81 -18.44 1.75
CA ASN A 118 -6.73 -17.97 2.77
C ASN A 118 -7.60 -16.82 2.24
N LEU A 119 -8.72 -16.58 2.90
CA LEU A 119 -9.64 -15.48 2.59
C LEU A 119 -9.44 -14.32 3.58
N PRO A 120 -9.76 -13.07 3.17
CA PRO A 120 -10.09 -12.70 1.80
C PRO A 120 -8.91 -12.89 0.86
N ALA A 121 -9.20 -13.11 -0.42
CA ALA A 121 -8.18 -13.14 -1.47
C ALA A 121 -7.88 -11.71 -1.93
N GLY A 122 -6.69 -11.52 -2.52
CA GLY A 122 -6.30 -10.22 -3.05
C GLY A 122 -5.55 -9.31 -2.05
N GLU A 123 -5.38 -9.79 -0.82
CA GLU A 123 -4.60 -9.06 0.19
C GLU A 123 -3.09 -9.09 -0.10
N SER A 124 -2.34 -8.18 0.55
CA SER A 124 -0.90 -8.23 0.48
C SER A 124 -0.36 -9.58 0.97
N LEU A 125 0.73 -10.04 0.37
CA LEU A 125 1.33 -11.33 0.73
C LEU A 125 1.73 -11.40 2.21
N VAL A 126 2.23 -10.29 2.78
CA VAL A 126 2.54 -10.20 4.21
C VAL A 126 1.31 -10.39 5.07
N TRP A 127 0.19 -9.74 4.71
CA TRP A 127 -1.07 -9.87 5.44
C TRP A 127 -1.60 -11.31 5.39
N ALA A 128 -1.61 -11.89 4.20
CA ALA A 128 -2.07 -13.26 3.99
C ALA A 128 -1.25 -14.29 4.78
N LEU A 129 0.08 -14.14 4.81
CA LEU A 129 0.98 -14.99 5.58
C LEU A 129 0.80 -14.81 7.10
N ALA A 130 0.61 -13.58 7.57
CA ALA A 130 0.34 -13.31 8.98
C ALA A 130 -0.98 -13.95 9.42
N LYS A 131 -2.02 -13.84 8.60
CA LYS A 131 -3.31 -14.49 8.85
C LYS A 131 -3.20 -16.01 8.88
N ALA A 132 -2.49 -16.59 7.92
CA ALA A 132 -2.26 -18.05 7.88
C ALA A 132 -1.53 -18.57 9.13
N LYS A 133 -0.70 -17.74 9.77
CA LYS A 133 -0.01 -18.03 11.03
C LYS A 133 -0.83 -17.70 12.28
N GLY A 134 -2.10 -17.32 12.13
CA GLY A 134 -3.02 -17.10 13.26
C GLY A 134 -2.95 -15.69 13.86
N GLU A 135 -2.33 -14.71 13.19
CA GLU A 135 -2.38 -13.31 13.65
C GLU A 135 -3.82 -12.80 13.62
N LYS A 136 -4.30 -12.34 14.78
CA LYS A 136 -5.70 -11.89 14.96
C LYS A 136 -5.85 -10.37 14.90
N ARG A 137 -4.77 -9.62 15.12
CA ARG A 137 -4.77 -8.16 15.17
C ARG A 137 -4.27 -7.56 13.84
N LEU A 138 -4.83 -8.05 12.75
CA LEU A 138 -4.55 -7.49 11.45
C LEU A 138 -5.38 -6.24 11.24
N ARG A 139 -4.74 -5.17 10.76
CA ARG A 139 -5.49 -4.05 10.18
C ARG A 139 -6.21 -4.60 8.96
N TYR A 140 -7.43 -4.14 8.77
CA TYR A 140 -8.18 -4.54 7.62
C TYR A 140 -7.46 -4.07 6.35
N PRO A 141 -7.71 -4.74 5.23
CA PRO A 141 -7.05 -4.41 3.98
C PRO A 141 -7.19 -2.94 3.60
N ALA A 142 -6.35 -2.52 2.67
CA ALA A 142 -6.24 -1.15 2.21
C ALA A 142 -7.56 -0.53 1.73
N GLU A 143 -8.53 -1.34 1.40
CA GLU A 143 -9.85 -0.93 0.91
C GLU A 143 -10.85 -0.56 2.01
N ASP A 144 -10.45 -0.60 3.27
CA ASP A 144 -11.33 -0.24 4.37
C ASP A 144 -11.46 1.28 4.53
N ALA A 145 -12.53 1.84 3.96
CA ALA A 145 -12.85 3.25 4.03
C ALA A 145 -12.84 3.86 5.45
N PRO A 146 -13.27 3.20 6.55
CA PRO A 146 -13.16 3.74 7.88
C PRO A 146 -11.74 4.09 8.32
N TYR A 147 -10.72 3.32 7.94
CA TYR A 147 -9.33 3.65 8.25
C TYR A 147 -8.88 4.93 7.54
N GLU A 148 -9.22 5.04 6.27
CA GLU A 148 -8.81 6.17 5.45
C GLU A 148 -9.55 7.44 5.86
N LYS A 149 -10.84 7.34 6.18
CA LYS A 149 -11.63 8.44 6.72
C LYS A 149 -11.00 9.01 7.98
N ALA A 150 -10.67 8.17 8.95
CA ALA A 150 -10.04 8.60 10.20
C ALA A 150 -8.70 9.30 9.98
N ASN A 151 -7.90 8.85 9.01
CA ASN A 151 -6.65 9.52 8.63
C ASN A 151 -6.91 10.90 8.02
N LEU A 152 -7.85 11.00 7.09
CA LEU A 152 -8.21 12.26 6.42
C LEU A 152 -8.78 13.29 7.40
N GLU A 153 -9.64 12.86 8.32
CA GLU A 153 -10.19 13.71 9.36
C GLU A 153 -9.11 14.30 10.27
N ARG A 154 -8.09 13.54 10.64
CA ARG A 154 -6.93 14.05 11.38
C ARG A 154 -6.17 15.16 10.67
N HIS A 155 -6.24 15.19 9.35
CA HIS A 155 -5.65 16.25 8.52
C HIS A 155 -6.65 17.40 8.22
N GLY A 156 -7.82 17.39 8.85
CA GLY A 156 -8.87 18.39 8.64
C GLY A 156 -9.49 18.34 7.25
N LEU A 157 -9.62 17.13 6.71
CA LEU A 157 -10.28 16.83 5.45
C LEU A 157 -11.58 16.07 5.72
N TRP A 158 -12.69 16.56 5.15
CA TRP A 158 -13.98 15.91 5.24
C TRP A 158 -14.20 15.01 4.04
N VAL A 159 -14.51 13.77 4.30
CA VAL A 159 -15.05 12.85 3.29
C VAL A 159 -16.57 12.99 3.39
N GLN A 160 -17.17 13.70 2.44
CA GLN A 160 -18.63 13.65 2.31
C GLN A 160 -19.05 12.23 1.94
N PRO A 161 -20.09 11.69 2.54
CA PRO A 161 -20.61 10.36 2.24
C PRO A 161 -21.07 10.23 0.79
#